data_4951693997a24e10fca0f726273d3bda
#
_entry.id   4951693997a24e10fca0f726273d3bda
#
_cell.length_a   1.000
_cell.length_b   1.000
_cell.length_c   1.000
_cell.angle_alpha   90.00
_cell.angle_beta   90.00
_cell.angle_gamma   90.00
#
_symmetry.space_group_name_H-M   'P 1'
#
loop_
_entity.id
_entity.type
_entity.pdbx_description
1 polymer ?
#
loop_
_entity_poly.entity_id
_entity_poly.type
_entity_poly.pdbx_seq_one_letter_code
_entity_poly.pdbx_strand_id
1 'polypeptide(L)'
;KCLLKSFVLLALLLTLHSHAWAQPKITWDSKSLLVDGRRVVPVMGEIHYSRLPENEWEAAVKNMKAGGVTMIATYTFWNHVEELEDQWDWSGRRNLRRFLEICKQEQMPVILRLGPFCHGEVRNGGIPDWFFTKGIKSRSEDPRFLALVEKLYRQIFTQVQGLQWKDGGPVVACQFDNEYRGKGSYLMALKRIAQRIGFDLPFYTRTGWPELATPVPFGEMLPLYGDYADGFWERSIAPTAGNYYQAFFFKPSRDNQNIATEQIQYDGQFAGKEDKTYPYFTCELGGGMMTSYHRRVFMYPNDAYAMAVVKLGSGSNLLGYYMYHGGTNPEGRCSYLNETQRTVATNYN
;
A
#
# COMPACT_ATOMS: atom_id res chain seq x y z
N LYS A 1 9.99 60.65 22.60
CA LYS A 1 10.95 59.72 21.95
C LYS A 1 10.89 58.28 22.52
N CYS A 2 10.49 58.06 23.75
CA CYS A 2 10.40 56.71 24.34
C CYS A 2 9.18 55.92 23.84
N LEU A 3 8.02 56.55 23.69
CA LEU A 3 6.79 55.92 23.26
C LEU A 3 6.85 55.37 21.81
N LEU A 4 7.58 56.10 20.92
CA LEU A 4 7.74 55.65 19.54
C LEU A 4 8.61 54.40 19.38
N LYS A 5 9.64 54.26 20.23
CA LYS A 5 10.47 53.06 20.27
C LYS A 5 9.75 51.83 20.81
N SER A 6 8.84 51.98 21.75
CA SER A 6 8.02 50.87 22.27
C SER A 6 6.98 50.38 21.23
N PHE A 7 6.42 51.29 20.41
CA PHE A 7 5.47 50.92 19.35
C PHE A 7 6.17 50.17 18.22
N VAL A 8 7.38 50.56 17.85
CA VAL A 8 8.17 49.87 16.79
C VAL A 8 8.62 48.48 17.25
N LEU A 9 8.97 48.32 18.51
CA LEU A 9 9.36 47.03 19.08
C LEU A 9 8.16 46.07 19.17
N LEU A 10 6.98 46.58 19.54
CA LEU A 10 5.73 45.79 19.59
C LEU A 10 5.25 45.39 18.17
N ALA A 11 5.39 46.28 17.18
CA ALA A 11 5.09 45.98 15.78
C ALA A 11 6.06 44.95 15.18
N LEU A 12 7.36 45.00 15.52
CA LEU A 12 8.33 43.98 15.13
C LEU A 12 8.07 42.62 15.81
N LEU A 13 7.62 42.60 17.07
CA LEU A 13 7.23 41.36 17.77
C LEU A 13 5.94 40.77 17.18
N LEU A 14 5.00 41.58 16.74
CA LEU A 14 3.77 41.11 16.07
C LEU A 14 4.02 40.59 14.65
N THR A 15 5.02 41.11 13.93
CA THR A 15 5.39 40.57 12.60
C THR A 15 6.18 39.27 12.68
N LEU A 16 6.80 38.96 13.81
CA LEU A 16 7.49 37.68 14.03
C LEU A 16 6.56 36.51 14.39
N HIS A 17 5.28 36.79 14.71
CA HIS A 17 4.33 35.75 15.12
C HIS A 17 3.39 35.29 14.03
N SER A 18 3.51 35.75 12.80
CA SER A 18 2.59 35.39 11.70
C SER A 18 3.15 34.45 10.64
N HIS A 19 4.28 33.80 10.89
CA HIS A 19 4.59 32.60 10.15
C HIS A 19 3.87 31.43 10.83
N ALA A 20 2.55 31.38 10.68
CA ALA A 20 1.84 30.13 10.87
C ALA A 20 2.47 29.15 9.88
N TRP A 21 3.36 28.29 10.38
CA TRP A 21 3.93 27.22 9.60
C TRP A 21 2.76 26.40 9.08
N ALA A 22 2.53 26.46 7.77
CA ALA A 22 1.48 25.66 7.18
C ALA A 22 1.75 24.20 7.59
N GLN A 23 0.73 23.54 8.13
CA GLN A 23 0.85 22.14 8.50
C GLN A 23 1.33 21.34 7.29
N PRO A 24 2.33 20.46 7.45
CA PRO A 24 2.79 19.61 6.36
C PRO A 24 1.60 18.87 5.73
N LYS A 25 1.46 18.95 4.43
CA LYS A 25 0.29 18.47 3.73
C LYS A 25 0.64 17.60 2.53
N ILE A 26 -0.02 16.46 2.45
CA ILE A 26 -0.01 15.61 1.26
C ILE A 26 -1.34 15.80 0.54
N THR A 27 -1.28 16.16 -0.73
CA THR A 27 -2.44 16.29 -1.62
C THR A 27 -2.14 15.65 -2.97
N TRP A 28 -3.08 15.70 -3.88
CA TRP A 28 -2.94 15.20 -5.23
C TRP A 28 -3.82 15.99 -6.19
N ASP A 29 -3.50 15.91 -7.46
CA ASP A 29 -4.33 16.36 -8.57
C ASP A 29 -4.33 15.27 -9.67
N SER A 30 -4.95 15.54 -10.82
CA SER A 30 -5.00 14.59 -11.94
C SER A 30 -3.63 14.22 -12.52
N LYS A 31 -2.55 14.88 -12.12
CA LYS A 31 -1.20 14.70 -12.69
C LYS A 31 -0.22 14.02 -11.75
N SER A 32 -0.33 14.23 -10.43
CA SER A 32 0.60 13.58 -9.48
C SER A 32 0.21 13.80 -8.02
N LEU A 33 1.01 13.21 -7.15
CA LEU A 33 1.09 13.53 -5.73
C LEU A 33 1.76 14.89 -5.53
N LEU A 34 1.29 15.65 -4.53
CA LEU A 34 1.89 16.90 -4.09
C LEU A 34 2.26 16.78 -2.60
N VAL A 35 3.54 16.93 -2.33
CA VAL A 35 4.10 16.98 -0.97
C VAL A 35 4.40 18.44 -0.65
N ASP A 36 3.70 19.00 0.32
CA ASP A 36 3.83 20.42 0.70
C ASP A 36 3.75 21.37 -0.52
N GLY A 37 2.81 21.08 -1.42
CA GLY A 37 2.58 21.84 -2.65
C GLY A 37 3.56 21.57 -3.79
N ARG A 38 4.57 20.73 -3.58
CA ARG A 38 5.54 20.36 -4.63
C ARG A 38 5.12 19.05 -5.30
N ARG A 39 5.11 19.04 -6.62
CA ARG A 39 4.82 17.85 -7.43
C ARG A 39 5.95 16.83 -7.31
N VAL A 40 5.56 15.58 -7.05
CA VAL A 40 6.51 14.46 -6.96
C VAL A 40 6.00 13.27 -7.80
N VAL A 41 6.94 12.49 -8.31
CA VAL A 41 6.69 11.20 -8.97
C VAL A 41 7.43 10.13 -8.15
N PRO A 42 6.78 9.51 -7.17
CA PRO A 42 7.43 8.55 -6.30
C PRO A 42 7.84 7.27 -7.04
N VAL A 43 8.98 6.72 -6.63
CA VAL A 43 9.33 5.32 -6.86
C VAL A 43 9.07 4.60 -5.54
N MET A 44 8.01 3.82 -5.51
CA MET A 44 7.56 3.11 -4.31
C MET A 44 8.05 1.67 -4.35
N GLY A 45 8.68 1.24 -3.28
CA GLY A 45 9.09 -0.14 -3.09
C GLY A 45 8.28 -0.79 -1.96
N GLU A 46 7.70 -1.95 -2.21
CA GLU A 46 7.00 -2.67 -1.15
C GLU A 46 7.92 -3.61 -0.40
N ILE A 47 7.88 -3.49 0.93
CA ILE A 47 8.57 -4.33 1.91
C ILE A 47 7.60 -4.63 3.04
N HIS A 48 7.40 -5.89 3.37
CA HIS A 48 6.54 -6.25 4.51
C HIS A 48 7.39 -6.35 5.77
N TYR A 49 7.37 -5.30 6.59
CA TYR A 49 8.24 -5.16 7.76
C TYR A 49 8.22 -6.39 8.68
N SER A 50 7.05 -7.00 8.90
CA SER A 50 6.89 -8.17 9.76
C SER A 50 7.50 -9.46 9.19
N ARG A 51 7.92 -9.45 7.92
CA ARG A 51 8.60 -10.57 7.25
C ARG A 51 10.12 -10.53 7.37
N LEU A 52 10.66 -9.45 7.95
CA LEU A 52 12.08 -9.32 8.24
C LEU A 52 12.33 -9.30 9.75
N PRO A 53 13.49 -9.82 10.20
CA PRO A 53 13.97 -9.58 11.55
C PRO A 53 14.14 -8.08 11.83
N GLU A 54 13.85 -7.65 13.04
CA GLU A 54 13.88 -6.22 13.42
C GLU A 54 15.28 -5.58 13.20
N ASN A 55 16.33 -6.34 13.44
CA ASN A 55 17.71 -5.90 13.27
C ASN A 55 18.14 -5.71 11.80
N GLU A 56 17.34 -6.16 10.85
CA GLU A 56 17.61 -5.99 9.41
C GLU A 56 16.89 -4.79 8.79
N TRP A 57 15.89 -4.20 9.48
CA TRP A 57 15.05 -3.14 8.92
C TRP A 57 15.83 -1.90 8.48
N GLU A 58 16.77 -1.43 9.31
CA GLU A 58 17.54 -0.24 8.99
C GLU A 58 18.39 -0.44 7.74
N ALA A 59 19.06 -1.59 7.63
CA ALA A 59 19.85 -1.93 6.45
C ALA A 59 18.96 -2.06 5.20
N ALA A 60 17.80 -2.71 5.32
CA ALA A 60 16.85 -2.85 4.22
C ALA A 60 16.36 -1.49 3.72
N VAL A 61 15.93 -0.59 4.62
CA VAL A 61 15.47 0.75 4.25
C VAL A 61 16.58 1.56 3.58
N LYS A 62 17.82 1.50 4.11
CA LYS A 62 18.98 2.18 3.50
C LYS A 62 19.29 1.65 2.11
N ASN A 63 19.26 0.34 1.93
CA ASN A 63 19.50 -0.30 0.64
C ASN A 63 18.40 0.05 -0.39
N MET A 64 17.13 0.05 0.04
CA MET A 64 16.03 0.49 -0.82
C MET A 64 16.23 1.95 -1.28
N LYS A 65 16.60 2.83 -0.36
CA LYS A 65 16.89 4.24 -0.66
C LYS A 65 18.07 4.38 -1.62
N ALA A 66 19.16 3.65 -1.40
CA ALA A 66 20.32 3.62 -2.28
C ALA A 66 19.97 3.07 -3.67
N GLY A 67 19.01 2.16 -3.77
CA GLY A 67 18.47 1.63 -5.03
C GLY A 67 17.49 2.56 -5.74
N GLY A 68 17.25 3.78 -5.23
CA GLY A 68 16.41 4.78 -5.86
C GLY A 68 14.93 4.77 -5.40
N VAL A 69 14.57 3.95 -4.42
CA VAL A 69 13.23 4.00 -3.80
C VAL A 69 13.09 5.30 -3.02
N THR A 70 12.01 6.02 -3.27
CA THR A 70 11.71 7.30 -2.62
C THR A 70 10.52 7.23 -1.67
N MET A 71 9.83 6.09 -1.65
CA MET A 71 8.67 5.83 -0.80
C MET A 71 8.54 4.32 -0.55
N ILE A 72 8.22 3.94 0.67
CA ILE A 72 7.96 2.54 1.04
C ILE A 72 6.45 2.30 1.10
N ALA A 73 6.00 1.11 0.67
CA ALA A 73 4.71 0.55 1.04
C ALA A 73 4.91 -0.66 1.95
N THR A 74 4.06 -0.80 2.95
CA THR A 74 4.08 -1.96 3.84
C THR A 74 2.70 -2.29 4.38
N TYR A 75 2.40 -3.60 4.49
CA TYR A 75 1.19 -4.09 5.15
C TYR A 75 1.36 -4.22 6.65
N THR A 76 0.25 -4.02 7.37
CA THR A 76 0.03 -4.59 8.69
C THR A 76 -0.89 -5.78 8.54
N PHE A 77 -0.34 -6.99 8.57
CA PHE A 77 -1.15 -8.20 8.50
C PHE A 77 -1.84 -8.45 9.83
N TRP A 78 -3.16 -8.52 9.81
CA TRP A 78 -3.96 -8.67 11.03
C TRP A 78 -3.58 -9.94 11.80
N ASN A 79 -3.46 -11.09 11.11
CA ASN A 79 -3.06 -12.36 11.73
C ASN A 79 -1.63 -12.38 12.28
N HIS A 80 -0.75 -11.46 11.84
CA HIS A 80 0.59 -11.35 12.43
C HIS A 80 0.54 -10.67 13.80
N VAL A 81 -0.38 -9.74 14.01
CA VAL A 81 -0.45 -8.92 15.22
C VAL A 81 -1.56 -9.33 16.19
N GLU A 82 -2.54 -10.11 15.73
CA GLU A 82 -3.63 -10.69 16.54
C GLU A 82 -3.92 -12.12 16.08
N GLU A 83 -2.95 -13.01 16.28
CA GLU A 83 -3.14 -14.44 15.94
C GLU A 83 -4.25 -15.10 16.77
N LEU A 84 -4.34 -14.73 18.04
CA LEU A 84 -5.42 -15.13 18.95
C LEU A 84 -6.28 -13.90 19.27
N GLU A 85 -7.59 -14.10 19.35
CA GLU A 85 -8.54 -13.03 19.60
C GLU A 85 -8.20 -12.22 20.86
N ASP A 86 -8.20 -10.91 20.73
CA ASP A 86 -7.90 -9.93 21.78
C ASP A 86 -6.46 -10.04 22.37
N GLN A 87 -5.56 -10.79 21.73
CA GLN A 87 -4.16 -10.91 22.12
C GLN A 87 -3.25 -10.23 21.09
N TRP A 88 -3.01 -8.94 21.30
CA TRP A 88 -2.19 -8.11 20.41
C TRP A 88 -0.70 -8.25 20.71
N ASP A 89 0.10 -8.46 19.66
CA ASP A 89 1.55 -8.58 19.76
C ASP A 89 2.23 -7.55 18.83
N TRP A 90 2.83 -6.55 19.42
CA TRP A 90 3.60 -5.51 18.74
C TRP A 90 5.10 -5.61 19.06
N SER A 91 5.59 -6.79 19.41
CA SER A 91 6.99 -7.03 19.78
C SER A 91 7.82 -7.58 18.62
N GLY A 92 9.15 -7.41 18.69
CA GLY A 92 10.10 -7.92 17.72
C GLY A 92 9.71 -7.51 16.30
N ARG A 93 9.71 -8.45 15.36
CA ARG A 93 9.37 -8.17 13.96
C ARG A 93 7.93 -7.68 13.72
N ARG A 94 7.07 -7.66 14.74
CA ARG A 94 5.70 -7.10 14.68
C ARG A 94 5.64 -5.64 15.12
N ASN A 95 6.76 -5.05 15.57
CA ASN A 95 6.84 -3.70 16.09
C ASN A 95 6.77 -2.64 14.97
N LEU A 96 5.54 -2.36 14.54
CA LEU A 96 5.28 -1.38 13.48
C LEU A 96 5.84 0.00 13.86
N ARG A 97 5.66 0.43 15.11
CA ARG A 97 6.15 1.74 15.55
C ARG A 97 7.65 1.89 15.34
N ARG A 98 8.43 0.89 15.76
CA ARG A 98 9.89 0.91 15.58
C ARG A 98 10.30 0.95 14.12
N PHE A 99 9.61 0.18 13.25
CA PHE A 99 9.84 0.25 11.80
C PHE A 99 9.58 1.65 11.23
N LEU A 100 8.47 2.28 11.61
CA LEU A 100 8.14 3.64 11.18
C LEU A 100 9.15 4.68 11.72
N GLU A 101 9.66 4.51 12.93
CA GLU A 101 10.71 5.37 13.48
C GLU A 101 12.01 5.26 12.70
N ILE A 102 12.39 4.06 12.25
CA ILE A 102 13.54 3.86 11.32
C ILE A 102 13.27 4.57 9.99
N CYS A 103 12.09 4.41 9.41
CA CYS A 103 11.73 5.11 8.18
C CYS A 103 11.80 6.64 8.36
N LYS A 104 11.37 7.16 9.52
CA LYS A 104 11.51 8.59 9.85
C LYS A 104 12.97 9.02 9.91
N GLN A 105 13.83 8.28 10.61
CA GLN A 105 15.27 8.55 10.73
C GLN A 105 15.95 8.58 9.34
N GLU A 106 15.56 7.64 8.47
CA GLU A 106 16.08 7.54 7.11
C GLU A 106 15.38 8.49 6.12
N GLN A 107 14.43 9.32 6.58
CA GLN A 107 13.64 10.24 5.75
C GLN A 107 12.93 9.50 4.60
N MET A 108 12.40 8.34 4.89
CA MET A 108 11.70 7.49 3.93
C MET A 108 10.18 7.57 4.19
N PRO A 109 9.41 8.22 3.32
CA PRO A 109 7.95 8.25 3.41
C PRO A 109 7.35 6.85 3.30
N VAL A 110 6.24 6.62 4.01
CA VAL A 110 5.58 5.31 4.07
C VAL A 110 4.09 5.42 3.71
N ILE A 111 3.64 4.61 2.79
CA ILE A 111 2.23 4.27 2.60
C ILE A 111 1.93 3.03 3.45
N LEU A 112 1.07 3.19 4.45
CA LEU A 112 0.69 2.10 5.33
C LEU A 112 -0.56 1.41 4.80
N ARG A 113 -0.46 0.12 4.51
CA ARG A 113 -1.58 -0.69 4.02
C ARG A 113 -2.27 -1.35 5.21
N LEU A 114 -3.46 -0.82 5.57
CA LEU A 114 -4.17 -1.16 6.82
C LEU A 114 -4.94 -2.49 6.76
N GLY A 115 -5.13 -3.04 5.57
CA GLY A 115 -6.07 -4.15 5.41
C GLY A 115 -7.54 -3.67 5.55
N PRO A 116 -8.43 -4.48 6.13
CA PRO A 116 -8.24 -5.72 6.91
C PRO A 116 -7.83 -6.96 6.10
N PHE A 117 -8.15 -7.01 4.81
CA PHE A 117 -7.69 -8.03 3.89
C PHE A 117 -6.50 -7.50 3.08
N CYS A 118 -5.43 -8.25 3.05
CA CYS A 118 -4.18 -7.83 2.42
C CYS A 118 -3.82 -8.68 1.19
N HIS A 119 -4.37 -9.89 1.04
CA HIS A 119 -3.82 -10.96 0.20
C HIS A 119 -2.39 -11.28 0.65
N GLY A 120 -1.38 -10.75 -0.03
CA GLY A 120 0.01 -10.68 0.43
C GLY A 120 0.66 -12.05 0.73
N GLU A 121 0.14 -13.14 0.16
CA GLU A 121 0.57 -14.53 0.37
C GLU A 121 0.64 -14.90 1.87
N VAL A 122 -0.28 -14.35 2.64
CA VAL A 122 -0.51 -14.75 4.04
C VAL A 122 -1.82 -15.52 4.17
N ARG A 123 -1.89 -16.37 5.18
CA ARG A 123 -3.08 -17.16 5.48
C ARG A 123 -4.33 -16.28 5.58
N ASN A 124 -5.40 -16.69 4.88
CA ASN A 124 -6.67 -15.99 4.81
C ASN A 124 -6.58 -14.51 4.37
N GLY A 125 -5.53 -14.15 3.61
CA GLY A 125 -5.27 -12.76 3.22
C GLY A 125 -4.99 -11.84 4.40
N GLY A 126 -4.50 -12.39 5.51
CA GLY A 126 -4.18 -11.67 6.73
C GLY A 126 -5.29 -11.67 7.78
N ILE A 127 -6.51 -12.13 7.48
CA ILE A 127 -7.58 -12.26 8.49
C ILE A 127 -7.30 -13.47 9.40
N PRO A 128 -7.29 -13.32 10.73
CA PRO A 128 -6.93 -14.41 11.64
C PRO A 128 -7.95 -15.55 11.66
N ASP A 129 -7.50 -16.76 11.97
CA ASP A 129 -8.32 -17.98 11.92
C ASP A 129 -9.54 -17.91 12.84
N TRP A 130 -9.41 -17.33 14.03
CA TRP A 130 -10.51 -17.20 14.98
C TRP A 130 -11.71 -16.42 14.43
N PHE A 131 -11.48 -15.51 13.46
CA PHE A 131 -12.55 -14.77 12.82
C PHE A 131 -13.56 -15.69 12.13
N PHE A 132 -13.07 -16.73 11.45
CA PHE A 132 -13.92 -17.62 10.65
C PHE A 132 -14.80 -18.55 11.50
N THR A 133 -14.51 -18.68 12.79
CA THR A 133 -15.38 -19.44 13.72
C THR A 133 -16.64 -18.67 14.13
N LYS A 134 -16.70 -17.36 13.83
CA LYS A 134 -17.80 -16.48 14.26
C LYS A 134 -19.01 -16.44 13.31
N GLY A 135 -18.90 -17.03 12.11
CA GLY A 135 -19.96 -16.95 11.10
C GLY A 135 -20.24 -15.51 10.63
N ILE A 136 -19.24 -14.66 10.64
CA ILE A 136 -19.31 -13.26 10.17
C ILE A 136 -18.78 -13.19 8.74
N LYS A 137 -19.48 -12.47 7.87
CA LYS A 137 -19.02 -12.24 6.52
C LYS A 137 -17.87 -11.23 6.52
N SER A 138 -16.69 -11.65 6.09
CA SER A 138 -15.55 -10.75 5.90
C SER A 138 -15.76 -9.81 4.71
N ARG A 139 -14.99 -8.73 4.65
CA ARG A 139 -14.96 -7.76 3.55
C ARG A 139 -16.38 -7.29 3.18
N SER A 140 -17.14 -6.91 4.18
CA SER A 140 -18.55 -6.52 4.03
C SER A 140 -18.93 -5.42 5.02
N GLU A 141 -20.13 -4.87 4.84
CA GLU A 141 -20.69 -3.88 5.77
C GLU A 141 -21.42 -4.53 6.97
N ASP A 142 -21.19 -5.83 7.25
CA ASP A 142 -21.70 -6.46 8.49
C ASP A 142 -21.19 -5.66 9.70
N PRO A 143 -22.08 -5.12 10.55
CA PRO A 143 -21.66 -4.30 11.69
C PRO A 143 -20.69 -5.01 12.63
N ARG A 144 -20.80 -6.34 12.73
CA ARG A 144 -19.91 -7.17 13.57
C ARG A 144 -18.50 -7.21 12.97
N PHE A 145 -18.40 -7.32 11.64
CA PHE A 145 -17.11 -7.23 10.94
C PHE A 145 -16.47 -5.85 11.08
N LEU A 146 -17.26 -4.79 10.85
CA LEU A 146 -16.78 -3.42 10.97
C LEU A 146 -16.33 -3.08 12.40
N ALA A 147 -16.98 -3.65 13.43
CA ALA A 147 -16.55 -3.47 14.82
C ALA A 147 -15.20 -4.12 15.10
N LEU A 148 -14.92 -5.29 14.51
CA LEU A 148 -13.62 -5.96 14.61
C LEU A 148 -12.54 -5.17 13.84
N VAL A 149 -12.86 -4.66 12.66
CA VAL A 149 -11.96 -3.78 11.89
C VAL A 149 -11.65 -2.49 12.66
N GLU A 150 -12.63 -1.91 13.36
CA GLU A 150 -12.39 -0.74 14.21
C GLU A 150 -11.39 -1.06 15.33
N LYS A 151 -11.48 -2.24 15.97
CA LYS A 151 -10.48 -2.69 16.95
C LYS A 151 -9.08 -2.76 16.30
N LEU A 152 -8.96 -3.43 15.14
CA LEU A 152 -7.70 -3.51 14.40
C LEU A 152 -7.13 -2.12 14.10
N TYR A 153 -7.93 -1.21 13.53
CA TYR A 153 -7.46 0.12 13.18
C TYR A 153 -7.06 0.96 14.40
N ARG A 154 -7.75 0.81 15.53
CA ARG A 154 -7.34 1.44 16.80
C ARG A 154 -5.97 0.92 17.25
N GLN A 155 -5.74 -0.37 17.18
CA GLN A 155 -4.46 -0.98 17.53
C GLN A 155 -3.34 -0.50 16.59
N ILE A 156 -3.57 -0.46 15.29
CA ILE A 156 -2.59 0.09 14.35
C ILE A 156 -2.35 1.57 14.65
N PHE A 157 -3.40 2.34 14.96
CA PHE A 157 -3.26 3.76 15.26
C PHE A 157 -2.39 4.03 16.49
N THR A 158 -2.42 3.17 17.52
CA THR A 158 -1.50 3.31 18.68
C THR A 158 -0.03 3.26 18.27
N GLN A 159 0.29 2.54 17.16
CA GLN A 159 1.65 2.48 16.62
C GLN A 159 1.99 3.68 15.75
N VAL A 160 0.98 4.32 15.14
CA VAL A 160 1.14 5.41 14.15
C VAL A 160 1.00 6.79 14.79
N GLN A 161 0.41 6.89 15.98
CA GLN A 161 0.16 8.18 16.66
C GLN A 161 1.45 9.01 16.80
N GLY A 162 1.41 10.25 16.29
CA GLY A 162 2.57 11.16 16.23
C GLY A 162 3.57 10.84 15.10
N LEU A 163 3.25 9.88 14.22
CA LEU A 163 4.07 9.49 13.06
C LEU A 163 3.38 9.72 11.71
N GLN A 164 2.24 10.38 11.68
CA GLN A 164 1.66 10.86 10.43
C GLN A 164 2.46 12.05 9.89
N TRP A 165 2.39 12.30 8.58
CA TRP A 165 3.11 13.40 7.93
C TRP A 165 2.84 14.76 8.58
N LYS A 166 1.58 15.05 8.91
CA LYS A 166 1.19 16.27 9.61
C LYS A 166 1.86 16.45 10.98
N ASP A 167 2.27 15.35 11.61
CA ASP A 167 2.95 15.33 12.90
C ASP A 167 4.48 15.28 12.76
N GLY A 168 5.00 15.43 11.52
CA GLY A 168 6.42 15.29 11.20
C GLY A 168 6.90 13.84 11.16
N GLY A 169 5.99 12.88 11.00
CA GLY A 169 6.28 11.46 10.84
C GLY A 169 6.39 11.02 9.38
N PRO A 170 6.73 9.75 9.12
CA PRO A 170 6.94 9.25 7.77
C PRO A 170 5.66 8.81 7.07
N VAL A 171 4.53 8.61 7.77
CA VAL A 171 3.31 8.06 7.19
C VAL A 171 2.61 9.13 6.37
N VAL A 172 2.61 8.96 5.04
CA VAL A 172 2.10 9.93 4.07
C VAL A 172 0.72 9.55 3.52
N ALA A 173 0.33 8.29 3.58
CA ALA A 173 -0.96 7.81 3.10
C ALA A 173 -1.29 6.44 3.71
N CYS A 174 -2.57 6.05 3.64
CA CYS A 174 -3.02 4.71 3.99
C CYS A 174 -3.79 4.07 2.84
N GLN A 175 -3.66 2.74 2.70
CA GLN A 175 -4.46 1.95 1.78
C GLN A 175 -5.44 1.07 2.55
N PHE A 176 -6.69 1.00 2.08
CA PHE A 176 -7.71 0.09 2.59
C PHE A 176 -7.84 -1.12 1.69
N ASP A 177 -7.96 -2.29 2.31
CA ASP A 177 -8.25 -3.56 1.66
C ASP A 177 -7.27 -3.84 0.49
N ASN A 178 -7.48 -4.91 -0.24
CA ASN A 178 -6.69 -5.21 -1.43
C ASN A 178 -7.55 -5.92 -2.47
N GLU A 179 -7.50 -5.47 -3.72
CA GLU A 179 -8.22 -6.07 -4.86
C GLU A 179 -9.72 -6.29 -4.56
N TYR A 180 -10.32 -5.37 -3.83
CA TYR A 180 -11.73 -5.46 -3.49
C TYR A 180 -12.61 -5.12 -4.70
N ARG A 181 -13.63 -5.93 -4.93
CA ARG A 181 -14.56 -5.81 -6.06
C ARG A 181 -16.02 -5.77 -5.62
N GLY A 182 -16.26 -5.54 -4.37
CA GLY A 182 -17.60 -5.40 -3.83
C GLY A 182 -18.14 -3.97 -3.95
N LYS A 183 -19.03 -3.62 -3.05
CA LYS A 183 -19.65 -2.29 -3.03
C LYS A 183 -18.68 -1.23 -2.50
N GLY A 184 -18.60 -0.07 -3.17
CA GLY A 184 -17.79 1.07 -2.71
C GLY A 184 -18.18 1.58 -1.32
N SER A 185 -19.44 1.38 -0.90
CA SER A 185 -19.92 1.72 0.44
C SER A 185 -19.12 1.04 1.57
N TYR A 186 -18.64 -0.18 1.36
CA TYR A 186 -17.75 -0.85 2.31
C TYR A 186 -16.41 -0.10 2.46
N LEU A 187 -15.76 0.29 1.37
CA LEU A 187 -14.52 1.07 1.43
C LEU A 187 -14.74 2.41 2.11
N MET A 188 -15.88 3.05 1.85
CA MET A 188 -16.27 4.29 2.53
C MET A 188 -16.52 4.05 4.04
N ALA A 189 -17.02 2.89 4.45
CA ALA A 189 -17.13 2.53 5.86
C ALA A 189 -15.76 2.41 6.52
N LEU A 190 -14.79 1.74 5.87
CA LEU A 190 -13.41 1.67 6.36
C LEU A 190 -12.79 3.06 6.53
N LYS A 191 -12.96 3.95 5.53
CA LYS A 191 -12.49 5.33 5.61
C LYS A 191 -13.07 6.07 6.79
N ARG A 192 -14.38 6.03 6.98
CA ARG A 192 -15.04 6.68 8.13
C ARG A 192 -14.52 6.16 9.47
N ILE A 193 -14.27 4.85 9.59
CA ILE A 193 -13.67 4.26 10.79
C ILE A 193 -12.26 4.84 11.02
N ALA A 194 -11.40 4.80 10.01
CA ALA A 194 -10.04 5.30 10.12
C ALA A 194 -9.99 6.79 10.50
N GLN A 195 -10.80 7.63 9.85
CA GLN A 195 -10.87 9.06 10.16
C GLN A 195 -11.36 9.32 11.59
N ARG A 196 -12.38 8.59 12.04
CA ARG A 196 -12.91 8.70 13.41
C ARG A 196 -11.89 8.32 14.48
N ILE A 197 -10.96 7.41 14.16
CA ILE A 197 -9.86 6.99 15.03
C ILE A 197 -8.75 8.05 15.07
N GLY A 198 -8.55 8.81 13.99
CA GLY A 198 -7.54 9.88 13.92
C GLY A 198 -6.56 9.79 12.75
N PHE A 199 -6.76 8.86 11.81
CA PHE A 199 -6.02 8.89 10.55
C PHE A 199 -6.45 10.10 9.71
N ASP A 200 -5.50 11.00 9.45
CA ASP A 200 -5.72 12.27 8.75
C ASP A 200 -4.63 12.44 7.68
N LEU A 201 -4.86 11.77 6.55
CA LEU A 201 -3.94 11.67 5.42
C LEU A 201 -4.69 11.13 4.19
N PRO A 202 -4.13 11.20 2.97
CA PRO A 202 -4.74 10.59 1.79
C PRO A 202 -4.98 9.10 1.94
N PHE A 203 -6.12 8.66 1.40
CA PHE A 203 -6.49 7.24 1.37
C PHE A 203 -6.45 6.70 -0.04
N TYR A 204 -5.95 5.48 -0.16
CA TYR A 204 -5.83 4.73 -1.40
C TYR A 204 -6.61 3.43 -1.33
N THR A 205 -6.97 2.89 -2.48
CA THR A 205 -7.45 1.53 -2.60
C THR A 205 -7.12 0.98 -3.99
N ARG A 206 -6.91 -0.33 -4.07
CA ARG A 206 -6.68 -0.98 -5.34
C ARG A 206 -8.01 -1.35 -5.99
N THR A 207 -8.54 -0.44 -6.77
CA THR A 207 -9.82 -0.60 -7.49
C THR A 207 -9.69 -0.44 -9.00
N GLY A 208 -8.51 -0.06 -9.49
CA GLY A 208 -8.25 0.21 -10.90
C GLY A 208 -7.72 -1.00 -11.68
N TRP A 209 -8.15 -2.20 -11.34
CA TRP A 209 -7.70 -3.42 -11.99
C TRP A 209 -8.89 -4.31 -12.35
N PRO A 210 -9.13 -4.54 -13.58
CA PRO A 210 -8.67 -3.96 -14.84
C PRO A 210 -9.23 -2.57 -15.14
N GLU A 211 -10.25 -2.16 -14.43
CA GLU A 211 -10.89 -0.84 -14.44
C GLU A 211 -11.20 -0.42 -13.01
N LEU A 212 -11.92 0.68 -12.81
CA LEU A 212 -12.40 1.06 -11.47
C LEU A 212 -13.49 0.07 -11.00
N ALA A 213 -13.04 -1.11 -10.54
CA ALA A 213 -13.91 -2.23 -10.18
C ALA A 213 -14.82 -1.93 -8.98
N THR A 214 -14.42 -1.00 -8.11
CA THR A 214 -15.17 -0.59 -6.93
C THR A 214 -15.18 0.95 -6.85
N PRO A 215 -15.99 1.62 -7.65
CA PRO A 215 -16.03 3.07 -7.66
C PRO A 215 -16.55 3.64 -6.33
N VAL A 216 -15.90 4.69 -5.87
CA VAL A 216 -16.31 5.53 -4.75
C VAL A 216 -16.51 6.96 -5.24
N PRO A 217 -17.18 7.85 -4.48
CA PRO A 217 -17.32 9.24 -4.89
C PRO A 217 -15.96 9.90 -5.15
N PHE A 218 -15.90 10.76 -6.15
CA PHE A 218 -14.65 11.41 -6.56
C PHE A 218 -14.01 12.17 -5.38
N GLY A 219 -12.69 12.02 -5.25
CA GLY A 219 -11.91 12.67 -4.20
C GLY A 219 -11.84 11.89 -2.88
N GLU A 220 -12.66 10.87 -2.70
CA GLU A 220 -12.70 10.13 -1.43
C GLU A 220 -11.53 9.17 -1.26
N MET A 221 -11.09 8.52 -2.33
CA MET A 221 -9.94 7.61 -2.36
C MET A 221 -9.25 7.66 -3.70
N LEU A 222 -7.93 7.50 -3.70
CA LEU A 222 -7.13 7.37 -4.90
C LEU A 222 -7.14 5.93 -5.39
N PRO A 223 -7.48 5.65 -6.65
CA PRO A 223 -7.35 4.32 -7.22
C PRO A 223 -5.88 3.99 -7.46
N LEU A 224 -5.50 2.76 -7.15
CA LEU A 224 -4.20 2.20 -7.47
C LEU A 224 -4.36 1.11 -8.53
N TYR A 225 -3.39 1.02 -9.42
CA TYR A 225 -3.39 0.09 -10.54
C TYR A 225 -2.25 -0.92 -10.38
N GLY A 226 -2.38 -2.08 -11.01
CA GLY A 226 -1.31 -3.07 -11.11
C GLY A 226 -0.97 -3.34 -12.56
N ASP A 227 0.24 -3.85 -12.77
CA ASP A 227 0.65 -4.37 -14.05
C ASP A 227 1.69 -5.47 -13.88
N TYR A 228 1.51 -6.53 -14.65
CA TYR A 228 2.35 -7.72 -14.61
C TYR A 228 2.60 -8.20 -16.03
N ALA A 229 3.67 -8.97 -16.21
CA ALA A 229 3.88 -9.66 -17.47
C ALA A 229 2.78 -10.69 -17.76
N ASP A 230 2.53 -10.92 -19.02
CA ASP A 230 1.51 -11.86 -19.48
C ASP A 230 1.85 -13.30 -19.06
N GLY A 231 0.84 -14.11 -18.80
CA GLY A 231 0.98 -15.53 -18.53
C GLY A 231 1.32 -15.88 -17.08
N PHE A 232 1.36 -14.93 -16.14
CA PHE A 232 1.69 -15.21 -14.75
C PHE A 232 0.68 -16.11 -14.06
N TRP A 233 -0.61 -15.97 -14.39
CA TRP A 233 -1.71 -16.70 -13.76
C TRP A 233 -2.34 -17.75 -14.68
N GLU A 234 -1.71 -18.07 -15.80
CA GLU A 234 -2.19 -19.15 -16.64
C GLU A 234 -2.27 -20.47 -15.87
N ARG A 235 -3.38 -21.19 -16.06
CA ARG A 235 -3.66 -22.44 -15.33
C ARG A 235 -3.07 -23.68 -15.99
N SER A 236 -2.68 -23.59 -17.25
CA SER A 236 -2.05 -24.69 -17.96
C SER A 236 -0.56 -24.80 -17.60
N ILE A 237 -0.01 -26.01 -17.69
CA ILE A 237 1.43 -26.24 -17.68
C ILE A 237 1.97 -25.80 -19.05
N ALA A 238 1.91 -24.52 -19.34
CA ALA A 238 2.52 -23.96 -20.52
C ALA A 238 4.02 -23.78 -20.31
N PRO A 239 4.81 -23.79 -21.38
CA PRO A 239 6.21 -23.34 -21.29
C PRO A 239 6.24 -21.96 -20.60
N THR A 240 7.27 -21.76 -19.83
CA THR A 240 7.51 -20.52 -19.13
C THR A 240 7.30 -19.31 -20.02
N ALA A 241 6.86 -18.26 -19.38
CA ALA A 241 6.81 -16.96 -19.98
C ALA A 241 5.89 -16.95 -21.19
N GLY A 242 4.63 -16.86 -20.91
CA GLY A 242 3.67 -16.45 -21.92
C GLY A 242 4.14 -15.20 -22.65
N ASN A 243 3.31 -14.68 -23.44
CA ASN A 243 3.59 -13.49 -24.24
C ASN A 243 3.84 -12.27 -23.34
N TYR A 244 5.05 -12.06 -22.91
CA TYR A 244 5.44 -10.86 -22.12
C TYR A 244 5.13 -9.57 -22.86
N TYR A 245 5.06 -9.59 -24.18
CA TYR A 245 5.12 -8.38 -24.97
C TYR A 245 3.94 -7.43 -24.75
N GLN A 246 2.79 -7.91 -24.31
CA GLN A 246 1.64 -7.03 -24.07
C GLN A 246 1.92 -6.05 -22.91
N ALA A 247 2.60 -6.49 -21.87
CA ALA A 247 3.01 -5.66 -20.76
C ALA A 247 4.13 -4.65 -21.12
N PHE A 248 4.83 -4.89 -22.24
CA PHE A 248 5.96 -4.06 -22.69
C PHE A 248 5.60 -3.09 -23.82
N PHE A 249 4.33 -2.96 -24.18
CA PHE A 249 3.88 -1.93 -25.10
C PHE A 249 3.42 -0.67 -24.38
N PHE A 250 3.76 0.48 -24.90
CA PHE A 250 3.20 1.75 -24.47
C PHE A 250 1.70 1.77 -24.79
N LYS A 251 0.89 2.00 -23.77
CA LYS A 251 -0.56 1.99 -23.87
C LYS A 251 -1.14 3.27 -23.28
N PRO A 252 -2.23 3.80 -23.84
CA PRO A 252 -2.96 4.88 -23.20
C PRO A 252 -3.78 4.39 -22.00
N SER A 253 -3.98 3.09 -21.81
CA SER A 253 -4.79 2.51 -20.75
C SER A 253 -4.02 2.41 -19.43
N ARG A 254 -4.75 2.54 -18.33
CA ARG A 254 -4.23 2.49 -16.96
C ARG A 254 -4.34 1.12 -16.31
N ASP A 255 -4.69 0.11 -17.04
CA ASP A 255 -4.91 -1.26 -16.58
C ASP A 255 -4.05 -2.27 -17.35
N ASN A 256 -4.00 -3.49 -16.84
CA ASN A 256 -3.45 -4.63 -17.55
C ASN A 256 -4.59 -5.61 -17.89
N GLN A 257 -4.93 -5.67 -19.16
CA GLN A 257 -6.02 -6.49 -19.67
C GLN A 257 -5.78 -8.00 -19.49
N ASN A 258 -4.53 -8.44 -19.55
CA ASN A 258 -4.19 -9.85 -19.40
C ASN A 258 -4.40 -10.35 -17.98
N ILE A 259 -4.13 -9.51 -16.96
CA ILE A 259 -4.49 -9.84 -15.58
C ILE A 259 -5.99 -10.08 -15.46
N ALA A 260 -6.78 -9.28 -16.13
CA ALA A 260 -8.23 -9.45 -16.14
C ALA A 260 -8.66 -10.79 -16.68
N THR A 261 -8.11 -11.23 -17.80
CA THR A 261 -8.46 -12.50 -18.43
C THR A 261 -7.87 -13.70 -17.69
N GLU A 262 -6.63 -13.61 -17.23
CA GLU A 262 -5.91 -14.74 -16.61
C GLU A 262 -6.28 -14.94 -15.14
N GLN A 263 -6.20 -13.88 -14.33
CA GLN A 263 -6.43 -14.00 -12.88
C GLN A 263 -7.90 -13.95 -12.52
N ILE A 264 -8.64 -13.06 -13.21
CA ILE A 264 -10.01 -12.74 -12.86
C ILE A 264 -11.00 -13.55 -13.69
N GLN A 265 -10.55 -14.12 -14.82
CA GLN A 265 -11.38 -14.84 -15.78
C GLN A 265 -12.56 -13.99 -16.29
N TYR A 266 -12.30 -12.75 -16.51
CA TYR A 266 -13.24 -11.83 -17.10
C TYR A 266 -13.16 -11.95 -18.62
N ASP A 267 -14.26 -12.30 -19.23
CA ASP A 267 -14.41 -12.49 -20.66
C ASP A 267 -15.02 -11.27 -21.40
N GLY A 268 -15.35 -10.23 -20.65
CA GLY A 268 -15.88 -8.99 -21.17
C GLY A 268 -14.82 -8.10 -21.81
N GLN A 269 -15.22 -7.23 -22.70
CA GLN A 269 -14.36 -6.16 -23.17
C GLN A 269 -14.22 -5.10 -22.06
N PHE A 270 -13.02 -4.92 -21.56
CA PHE A 270 -12.70 -3.75 -20.76
C PHE A 270 -12.59 -2.55 -21.71
N ALA A 271 -13.71 -1.91 -21.99
CA ALA A 271 -13.67 -0.55 -22.46
C ALA A 271 -13.19 0.30 -21.29
N GLY A 272 -11.90 0.50 -21.17
CA GLY A 272 -11.28 1.19 -20.06
C GLY A 272 -12.00 2.50 -19.77
N LYS A 273 -12.78 2.53 -18.72
CA LYS A 273 -13.28 3.76 -18.14
C LYS A 273 -12.14 4.37 -17.33
N GLU A 274 -11.13 4.85 -18.05
CA GLU A 274 -10.04 5.57 -17.43
C GLU A 274 -10.59 6.79 -16.72
N ASP A 275 -10.48 6.83 -15.42
CA ASP A 275 -10.74 8.08 -14.71
C ASP A 275 -9.51 8.99 -14.81
N LYS A 276 -9.47 9.80 -15.87
CA LYS A 276 -8.41 10.78 -16.12
C LYS A 276 -8.40 11.94 -15.11
N THR A 277 -9.35 11.98 -14.19
CA THR A 277 -9.40 13.00 -13.13
C THR A 277 -8.50 12.65 -11.97
N TYR A 278 -8.11 11.39 -11.81
CA TYR A 278 -7.10 10.94 -10.86
C TYR A 278 -5.70 10.87 -11.48
N PRO A 279 -4.63 11.00 -10.69
CA PRO A 279 -3.30 10.65 -11.16
C PRO A 279 -3.21 9.15 -11.44
N TYR A 280 -2.30 8.76 -12.33
CA TYR A 280 -2.08 7.35 -12.64
C TYR A 280 -1.01 6.76 -11.72
N PHE A 281 -1.42 6.11 -10.66
CA PHE A 281 -0.54 5.47 -9.68
C PHE A 281 -0.56 3.96 -9.84
N THR A 282 0.62 3.36 -10.06
CA THR A 282 0.77 1.91 -10.03
C THR A 282 1.31 1.49 -8.67
N CYS A 283 0.69 0.53 -8.00
CA CYS A 283 1.15 0.00 -6.72
C CYS A 283 1.79 -1.37 -6.84
N GLU A 284 1.55 -2.06 -7.95
CA GLU A 284 2.05 -3.40 -8.19
C GLU A 284 2.56 -3.52 -9.62
N LEU A 285 3.79 -3.04 -9.85
CA LEU A 285 4.59 -3.48 -10.98
C LEU A 285 5.25 -4.79 -10.56
N GLY A 286 4.77 -5.90 -11.12
CA GLY A 286 5.21 -7.22 -10.70
C GLY A 286 6.59 -7.55 -11.22
N GLY A 287 7.58 -7.50 -10.35
CA GLY A 287 8.95 -7.94 -10.63
C GLY A 287 9.12 -9.46 -10.67
N GLY A 288 8.05 -10.21 -10.38
CA GLY A 288 8.03 -11.66 -10.35
C GLY A 288 6.72 -12.20 -9.82
N MET A 289 6.67 -13.50 -9.64
CA MET A 289 5.53 -14.20 -9.04
C MET A 289 6.05 -15.40 -8.24
N MET A 290 5.31 -15.78 -7.18
CA MET A 290 5.62 -16.99 -6.44
C MET A 290 5.61 -18.21 -7.37
N THR A 291 6.55 -19.11 -7.18
CA THR A 291 6.62 -20.37 -7.90
C THR A 291 5.53 -21.32 -7.38
N SER A 292 4.58 -21.66 -8.23
CA SER A 292 3.57 -22.68 -7.94
C SER A 292 3.93 -24.02 -8.58
N TYR A 293 3.21 -25.08 -8.19
CA TYR A 293 3.47 -26.41 -8.73
C TYR A 293 3.31 -26.48 -10.25
N HIS A 294 2.26 -25.81 -10.77
CA HIS A 294 1.93 -25.83 -12.20
C HIS A 294 2.54 -24.66 -12.98
N ARG A 295 3.11 -23.68 -12.30
CA ARG A 295 3.65 -22.47 -12.93
C ARG A 295 5.00 -22.07 -12.34
N ARG A 296 5.99 -21.96 -13.23
CA ARG A 296 7.36 -21.56 -12.93
C ARG A 296 7.71 -20.35 -13.76
N VAL A 297 7.24 -19.18 -13.31
CA VAL A 297 7.51 -17.93 -14.00
C VAL A 297 8.99 -17.58 -13.84
N PHE A 298 9.62 -17.28 -14.95
CA PHE A 298 10.98 -16.79 -14.98
C PHE A 298 11.01 -15.39 -15.59
N MET A 299 11.59 -14.44 -14.89
CA MET A 299 11.83 -13.08 -15.35
C MET A 299 13.29 -12.72 -15.20
N TYR A 300 13.81 -11.99 -16.17
CA TYR A 300 15.12 -11.35 -16.04
C TYR A 300 14.98 -10.03 -15.27
N PRO A 301 16.02 -9.58 -14.54
CA PRO A 301 15.98 -8.27 -13.86
C PRO A 301 15.63 -7.11 -14.80
N ASN A 302 16.08 -7.20 -16.06
CA ASN A 302 15.78 -6.18 -17.08
C ASN A 302 14.28 -6.13 -17.48
N ASP A 303 13.51 -7.17 -17.25
CA ASP A 303 12.07 -7.16 -17.53
C ASP A 303 11.34 -6.21 -16.59
N ALA A 304 11.68 -6.22 -15.29
CA ALA A 304 11.12 -5.27 -14.33
C ALA A 304 11.50 -3.82 -14.68
N TYR A 305 12.74 -3.59 -15.11
CA TYR A 305 13.17 -2.28 -15.60
C TYR A 305 12.39 -1.84 -16.84
N ALA A 306 12.25 -2.71 -17.83
CA ALA A 306 11.52 -2.41 -19.06
C ALA A 306 10.05 -2.09 -18.78
N MET A 307 9.39 -2.83 -17.88
CA MET A 307 8.01 -2.54 -17.46
C MET A 307 7.91 -1.15 -16.81
N ALA A 308 8.85 -0.78 -15.95
CA ALA A 308 8.87 0.54 -15.33
C ALA A 308 8.97 1.66 -16.38
N VAL A 309 9.87 1.51 -17.38
CA VAL A 309 10.01 2.46 -18.49
C VAL A 309 8.72 2.57 -19.29
N VAL A 310 8.10 1.44 -19.63
CA VAL A 310 6.83 1.41 -20.36
C VAL A 310 5.72 2.08 -19.56
N LYS A 311 5.65 1.86 -18.24
CA LYS A 311 4.63 2.50 -17.40
C LYS A 311 4.81 3.99 -17.27
N LEU A 312 6.02 4.46 -17.10
CA LEU A 312 6.33 5.90 -17.14
C LEU A 312 5.92 6.51 -18.48
N GLY A 313 6.31 5.88 -19.58
CA GLY A 313 5.96 6.32 -20.94
C GLY A 313 4.46 6.24 -21.25
N SER A 314 3.71 5.39 -20.54
CA SER A 314 2.25 5.30 -20.60
C SER A 314 1.54 6.28 -19.65
N GLY A 315 2.29 7.12 -18.93
CA GLY A 315 1.76 8.21 -18.11
C GLY A 315 1.60 7.90 -16.61
N SER A 316 2.21 6.81 -16.11
CA SER A 316 2.24 6.56 -14.67
C SER A 316 3.04 7.63 -13.94
N ASN A 317 2.51 8.13 -12.84
CA ASN A 317 3.15 9.17 -11.99
C ASN A 317 3.48 8.68 -10.57
N LEU A 318 3.36 7.39 -10.34
CA LEU A 318 3.91 6.67 -9.21
C LEU A 318 4.23 5.26 -9.68
N LEU A 319 5.48 4.86 -9.57
CA LEU A 319 5.92 3.50 -9.85
C LEU A 319 6.00 2.72 -8.56
N GLY A 320 5.16 1.69 -8.39
CA GLY A 320 5.14 0.85 -7.20
C GLY A 320 5.55 -0.57 -7.51
N TYR A 321 6.71 -0.98 -7.06
CA TYR A 321 7.20 -2.34 -7.22
C TYR A 321 6.62 -3.26 -6.15
N TYR A 322 5.97 -4.33 -6.59
CA TYR A 322 5.48 -5.40 -5.72
C TYR A 322 6.14 -6.74 -6.10
N MET A 323 6.99 -7.34 -5.31
CA MET A 323 7.67 -6.82 -4.12
C MET A 323 9.02 -6.20 -4.53
N TYR A 324 9.47 -5.18 -3.81
CA TYR A 324 10.85 -4.70 -3.93
C TYR A 324 11.79 -5.51 -3.03
N HIS A 325 11.32 -5.92 -1.86
CA HIS A 325 12.07 -6.69 -0.89
C HIS A 325 11.21 -7.85 -0.37
N GLY A 326 11.66 -9.07 -0.59
CA GLY A 326 11.01 -10.27 -0.06
C GLY A 326 11.25 -10.46 1.44
N GLY A 327 10.78 -11.56 1.96
CA GLY A 327 10.96 -11.93 3.36
C GLY A 327 10.23 -13.22 3.74
N THR A 328 10.29 -13.58 5.01
CA THR A 328 9.70 -14.80 5.55
C THR A 328 8.66 -14.47 6.60
N ASN A 329 7.44 -14.99 6.46
CA ASN A 329 6.40 -14.81 7.47
C ASN A 329 6.90 -15.23 8.86
N PRO A 330 6.51 -14.51 9.94
CA PRO A 330 6.82 -14.95 11.28
C PRO A 330 6.15 -16.31 11.57
N GLU A 331 6.73 -17.09 12.46
CA GLU A 331 6.05 -18.28 12.96
C GLU A 331 4.86 -17.89 13.82
N GLY A 332 3.74 -18.55 13.60
CA GLY A 332 2.56 -18.46 14.44
C GLY A 332 2.68 -19.35 15.67
N ARG A 333 1.99 -18.97 16.74
CA ARG A 333 1.93 -19.76 17.98
C ARG A 333 0.98 -20.96 17.88
N CYS A 334 -0.07 -20.84 17.09
CA CYS A 334 -1.12 -21.84 16.98
C CYS A 334 -1.65 -22.03 15.54
N SER A 335 -1.25 -21.21 14.59
CA SER A 335 -1.67 -21.32 13.20
C SER A 335 -0.49 -21.12 12.25
N TYR A 336 -0.68 -21.55 11.01
CA TYR A 336 0.24 -21.15 9.94
C TYR A 336 -0.12 -19.77 9.47
N LEU A 337 0.86 -18.88 9.41
CA LEU A 337 0.66 -17.52 8.92
C LEU A 337 0.88 -17.41 7.40
N ASN A 338 1.31 -18.48 6.77
CA ASN A 338 1.45 -18.60 5.31
C ASN A 338 0.15 -19.07 4.65
N GLU A 339 -0.01 -18.78 3.38
CA GLU A 339 -1.19 -19.13 2.60
C GLU A 339 -1.40 -20.64 2.49
N THR A 340 -0.35 -21.42 2.21
CA THR A 340 -0.48 -22.84 1.89
C THR A 340 0.38 -23.78 2.73
N GLN A 341 1.48 -23.32 3.34
CA GLN A 341 2.44 -24.15 4.04
C GLN A 341 3.01 -23.46 5.28
N ARG A 342 3.57 -24.27 6.21
CA ARG A 342 4.13 -23.77 7.45
C ARG A 342 5.32 -22.81 7.25
N THR A 343 6.15 -23.08 6.26
CA THR A 343 7.43 -22.39 6.06
C THR A 343 7.60 -21.99 4.60
N VAL A 344 6.81 -21.03 4.14
CA VAL A 344 7.05 -20.45 2.82
C VAL A 344 7.69 -19.09 3.00
N ALA A 345 8.91 -18.95 2.50
CA ALA A 345 9.49 -17.65 2.23
C ALA A 345 8.76 -17.04 1.04
N THR A 346 8.29 -15.81 1.16
CA THR A 346 7.92 -15.05 0.00
C THR A 346 9.18 -14.47 -0.58
N ASN A 347 9.71 -15.16 -1.54
CA ASN A 347 10.92 -14.72 -2.20
C ASN A 347 10.54 -14.17 -3.57
N TYR A 348 10.30 -12.88 -3.61
CA TYR A 348 10.12 -12.11 -4.83
C TYR A 348 11.42 -11.43 -5.30
N ASN A 349 12.53 -11.82 -4.72
CA ASN A 349 13.86 -11.29 -5.06
C ASN A 349 14.40 -11.91 -6.36
#